data_2dafe405b09a0fa401599f00c2bd0fb4
#
_entry.id   2dafe405b09a0fa401599f00c2bd0fb4
#
_cell.length_a   1.000
_cell.length_b   1.000
_cell.length_c   1.000
_cell.angle_alpha   90.00
_cell.angle_beta   90.00
_cell.angle_gamma   90.00
#
_symmetry.space_group_name_H-M   'P 1'
#
loop_
_entity.id
_entity.type
_entity.pdbx_description
1 polymer ?
#
loop_
_entity_poly.entity_id
_entity_poly.type
_entity_poly.pdbx_seq_one_letter_code
_entity_poly.pdbx_strand_id
1 'polypeptide(L)'
;MTKWISSLLFAAAVSCSLESGRAENWPNWRGPHGNGISSEKNIPGEWGPEKNVAWKVALPGPAGATPVVWGEQIFLTSVNEAGELLLMAFDTAGKQQWKQIVATGNQTARGDEGNSASPSPVTDGKHVWTFMGEGTMGCYTVAGKEVWKFNLQDRYGKFSIQFGMSSTPVLDSGVLYLQLIHGEGDPKTREAVVVALDGLTGKEVWKVDRPSDAEAENEHSYASATMYDDGKTKMLLSHGADFIVAHNLKDGHEIWRCGGLNRRDDTVLPYDPTLRFVASPVSAPGIIVVPTAKQHPILALRPDGKGDITSDAKQHLWTWKRTPDVPTPVIVDDLVYLCMENGNLTVLEAMSGKEVYSEATHRQRHRASPVYADGKLYLTARDGRITVVQAGREFKVLSVNELGEDQSASPAISNGTIYLRTFRHIWAIKQ
;
A
#
# COMPACT_ATOMS: atom_id res chain seq x y z
N MET A 1 77.97 -19.55 22.78
CA MET A 1 76.76 -20.13 22.17
C MET A 1 75.58 -19.17 22.44
N THR A 2 75.35 -18.33 21.49
CA THR A 2 74.29 -17.24 21.66
C THR A 2 73.16 -17.60 20.73
N LYS A 3 71.99 -17.92 21.27
CA LYS A 3 70.78 -18.19 20.50
C LYS A 3 70.03 -16.91 20.22
N TRP A 4 69.82 -16.61 18.95
CA TRP A 4 68.94 -15.57 18.47
C TRP A 4 67.53 -16.13 18.36
N ILE A 5 66.58 -15.48 19.03
CA ILE A 5 65.12 -15.74 18.90
C ILE A 5 64.55 -14.67 17.97
N SER A 6 64.14 -15.07 16.79
CA SER A 6 63.43 -14.20 15.84
C SER A 6 61.95 -14.24 16.16
N SER A 7 61.41 -13.12 16.58
CA SER A 7 59.94 -12.94 16.76
C SER A 7 59.30 -12.53 15.42
N LEU A 8 58.49 -13.41 14.86
CA LEU A 8 57.63 -13.10 13.74
C LEU A 8 56.35 -12.38 14.28
N LEU A 9 56.19 -11.13 13.95
CA LEU A 9 54.94 -10.41 14.09
C LEU A 9 53.99 -10.81 12.95
N PHE A 10 52.90 -11.49 13.29
CA PHE A 10 51.77 -11.72 12.39
C PHE A 10 50.87 -10.50 12.44
N ALA A 11 50.88 -9.70 11.40
CA ALA A 11 49.88 -8.63 11.19
C ALA A 11 48.60 -9.27 10.67
N ALA A 12 47.57 -9.38 11.52
CA ALA A 12 46.23 -9.76 11.09
C ALA A 12 45.58 -8.57 10.36
N ALA A 13 45.50 -8.69 9.06
CA ALA A 13 44.70 -7.78 8.26
C ALA A 13 43.21 -8.07 8.51
N VAL A 14 42.55 -7.23 9.28
CA VAL A 14 41.07 -7.21 9.39
C VAL A 14 40.55 -6.67 8.06
N SER A 15 40.15 -7.57 7.17
CA SER A 15 39.37 -7.25 6.01
C SER A 15 37.96 -6.89 6.48
N CYS A 16 37.68 -5.59 6.58
CA CYS A 16 36.34 -5.07 6.71
C CYS A 16 35.63 -5.32 5.38
N SER A 17 34.94 -6.45 5.26
CA SER A 17 34.00 -6.67 4.15
C SER A 17 32.89 -5.63 4.31
N LEU A 18 32.90 -4.62 3.45
CA LEU A 18 31.73 -3.82 3.17
C LEU A 18 30.66 -4.79 2.64
N GLU A 19 29.74 -5.22 3.50
CA GLU A 19 28.50 -5.78 3.04
C GLU A 19 27.83 -4.67 2.19
N SER A 20 28.01 -4.76 0.87
CA SER A 20 27.16 -4.01 -0.06
C SER A 20 25.74 -4.49 0.21
N GLY A 21 24.94 -3.67 0.86
CA GLY A 21 23.54 -3.94 1.14
C GLY A 21 22.89 -4.41 -0.16
N ARG A 22 22.35 -5.63 -0.12
CA ARG A 22 21.63 -6.18 -1.26
C ARG A 22 20.46 -5.24 -1.53
N ALA A 23 20.35 -4.72 -2.76
CA ALA A 23 19.25 -3.86 -3.17
C ALA A 23 17.91 -4.48 -2.76
N GLU A 24 17.10 -3.72 -2.05
CA GLU A 24 15.79 -4.17 -1.63
C GLU A 24 14.80 -4.05 -2.79
N ASN A 25 14.02 -5.09 -3.07
CA ASN A 25 12.94 -5.02 -4.05
C ASN A 25 11.74 -4.28 -3.46
N TRP A 26 10.91 -3.68 -4.31
CA TRP A 26 9.62 -3.07 -3.96
C TRP A 26 8.49 -3.82 -4.67
N PRO A 27 8.12 -5.04 -4.22
CA PRO A 27 7.31 -5.98 -5.00
C PRO A 27 5.80 -5.68 -5.03
N ASN A 28 5.32 -4.77 -4.21
CA ASN A 28 3.92 -4.33 -4.14
C ASN A 28 3.82 -2.85 -3.74
N TRP A 29 2.63 -2.28 -3.76
CA TRP A 29 2.39 -0.85 -3.52
C TRP A 29 2.88 -0.33 -2.15
N ARG A 30 3.03 -1.21 -1.15
CA ARG A 30 3.53 -0.88 0.18
C ARG A 30 4.91 -1.51 0.46
N GLY A 31 5.65 -1.88 -0.57
CA GLY A 31 7.03 -2.37 -0.45
C GLY A 31 7.17 -3.82 0.00
N PRO A 32 8.36 -4.21 0.43
CA PRO A 32 8.72 -5.62 0.61
C PRO A 32 7.84 -6.37 1.62
N HIS A 33 7.36 -5.67 2.64
CA HIS A 33 6.54 -6.24 3.71
C HIS A 33 5.09 -5.73 3.72
N GLY A 34 4.67 -5.00 2.68
CA GLY A 34 3.32 -4.45 2.60
C GLY A 34 3.01 -3.36 3.63
N ASN A 35 4.01 -2.77 4.28
CA ASN A 35 3.88 -1.84 5.40
C ASN A 35 4.34 -0.40 5.11
N GLY A 36 4.88 -0.14 3.91
CA GLY A 36 5.36 1.19 3.51
C GLY A 36 6.76 1.53 3.99
N ILE A 37 7.55 0.54 4.37
CA ILE A 37 8.89 0.71 4.92
C ILE A 37 9.93 0.12 3.98
N SER A 38 11.01 0.86 3.74
CA SER A 38 12.26 0.37 3.16
C SER A 38 13.37 0.35 4.21
N SER A 39 14.17 -0.70 4.19
CA SER A 39 15.37 -0.84 5.01
C SER A 39 16.60 -0.14 4.40
N GLU A 40 16.48 0.35 3.16
CA GLU A 40 17.58 0.97 2.43
C GLU A 40 18.08 2.27 3.09
N LYS A 41 19.35 2.55 2.86
CA LYS A 41 20.07 3.73 3.38
C LYS A 41 20.51 4.65 2.25
N ASN A 42 20.91 5.87 2.60
CA ASN A 42 21.37 6.90 1.67
C ASN A 42 20.30 7.27 0.62
N ILE A 43 19.02 7.25 1.05
CA ILE A 43 17.91 7.62 0.18
C ILE A 43 17.83 9.13 0.04
N PRO A 44 17.64 9.68 -1.18
CA PRO A 44 17.55 11.11 -1.40
C PRO A 44 16.53 11.80 -0.51
N GLY A 45 16.93 12.88 0.14
CA GLY A 45 16.03 13.78 0.89
C GLY A 45 15.64 15.01 0.10
N GLU A 46 16.45 15.38 -0.89
CA GLU A 46 16.25 16.58 -1.69
C GLU A 46 16.32 16.29 -3.19
N TRP A 47 15.39 16.84 -3.95
CA TRP A 47 15.39 16.82 -5.42
C TRP A 47 14.54 17.98 -5.96
N GLY A 48 14.62 18.15 -7.26
CA GLY A 48 13.83 19.09 -8.05
C GLY A 48 13.87 18.68 -9.51
N PRO A 49 13.27 19.44 -10.43
CA PRO A 49 13.18 19.04 -11.85
C PRO A 49 14.52 18.73 -12.51
N GLU A 50 15.63 19.34 -11.99
CA GLU A 50 17.01 19.17 -12.52
C GLU A 50 18.01 18.70 -11.46
N LYS A 51 17.57 18.51 -10.20
CA LYS A 51 18.43 18.08 -9.09
C LYS A 51 18.09 16.65 -8.69
N ASN A 52 19.09 15.77 -8.64
CA ASN A 52 18.95 14.38 -8.21
C ASN A 52 17.92 13.57 -9.04
N VAL A 53 17.66 13.98 -10.29
CA VAL A 53 16.85 13.22 -11.23
C VAL A 53 17.79 12.41 -12.13
N ALA A 54 17.78 11.08 -11.96
CA ALA A 54 18.54 10.19 -12.81
C ALA A 54 17.93 10.11 -14.22
N TRP A 55 16.61 10.03 -14.30
CA TRP A 55 15.86 10.04 -15.55
C TRP A 55 14.35 10.34 -15.31
N LYS A 56 13.69 10.67 -16.41
CA LYS A 56 12.24 10.94 -16.50
C LYS A 56 11.71 10.33 -17.79
N VAL A 57 10.62 9.58 -17.73
CA VAL A 57 9.99 8.94 -18.89
C VAL A 57 8.49 9.26 -18.93
N ALA A 58 8.03 9.68 -20.11
CA ALA A 58 6.60 9.97 -20.31
C ALA A 58 5.75 8.68 -20.27
N LEU A 59 4.59 8.79 -19.65
CA LEU A 59 3.59 7.71 -19.57
C LEU A 59 2.41 8.02 -20.49
N PRO A 60 1.71 6.99 -20.99
CA PRO A 60 0.56 7.18 -21.88
C PRO A 60 -0.60 7.96 -21.26
N GLY A 61 -0.75 7.91 -19.93
CA GLY A 61 -1.78 8.63 -19.21
C GLY A 61 -1.76 8.40 -17.70
N PRO A 62 -2.71 9.02 -16.97
CA PRO A 62 -2.71 9.03 -15.52
C PRO A 62 -3.13 7.69 -14.92
N ALA A 63 -2.62 7.38 -13.73
CA ALA A 63 -3.18 6.42 -12.80
C ALA A 63 -2.62 6.65 -11.38
N GLY A 64 -3.25 6.07 -10.37
CA GLY A 64 -2.83 6.12 -8.97
C GLY A 64 -1.87 4.98 -8.55
N ALA A 65 -1.55 4.08 -9.47
CA ALA A 65 -0.74 2.90 -9.17
C ALA A 65 0.70 3.25 -8.78
N THR A 66 1.17 2.71 -7.68
CA THR A 66 2.59 2.74 -7.28
C THR A 66 3.40 1.83 -8.21
N PRO A 67 4.55 2.26 -8.74
CA PRO A 67 5.46 1.37 -9.44
C PRO A 67 5.95 0.25 -8.52
N VAL A 68 6.11 -0.97 -9.06
CA VAL A 68 6.76 -2.07 -8.35
C VAL A 68 8.10 -2.38 -8.99
N VAL A 69 9.08 -2.75 -8.17
CA VAL A 69 10.47 -2.94 -8.60
C VAL A 69 10.98 -4.28 -8.14
N TRP A 70 11.60 -5.02 -9.06
CA TRP A 70 12.30 -6.26 -8.74
C TRP A 70 13.59 -6.36 -9.56
N GLY A 71 14.72 -6.36 -8.86
CA GLY A 71 16.03 -6.31 -9.49
C GLY A 71 16.18 -5.06 -10.37
N GLU A 72 16.38 -5.27 -11.66
CA GLU A 72 16.51 -4.18 -12.64
C GLU A 72 15.22 -3.88 -13.42
N GLN A 73 14.07 -4.38 -12.98
CA GLN A 73 12.79 -4.21 -13.67
C GLN A 73 11.80 -3.41 -12.83
N ILE A 74 11.06 -2.54 -13.51
CA ILE A 74 10.01 -1.70 -12.94
C ILE A 74 8.73 -2.00 -13.69
N PHE A 75 7.65 -2.29 -12.97
CA PHE A 75 6.33 -2.53 -13.55
C PHE A 75 5.33 -1.51 -13.04
N LEU A 76 4.46 -1.03 -13.90
CA LEU A 76 3.36 -0.13 -13.54
C LEU A 76 2.20 -0.26 -14.52
N THR A 77 1.01 0.13 -14.05
CA THR A 77 -0.20 0.22 -14.86
C THR A 77 -0.38 1.64 -15.39
N SER A 78 -1.05 1.81 -16.51
CA SER A 78 -1.40 3.10 -17.09
C SER A 78 -2.67 2.98 -17.93
N VAL A 79 -3.17 4.11 -18.40
CA VAL A 79 -4.25 4.19 -19.39
C VAL A 79 -3.79 5.09 -20.53
N ASN A 80 -4.15 4.78 -21.77
CA ASN A 80 -3.88 5.66 -22.90
C ASN A 80 -5.13 6.45 -23.32
N GLU A 81 -4.99 7.33 -24.30
CA GLU A 81 -6.07 8.17 -24.82
C GLU A 81 -7.22 7.36 -25.44
N ALA A 82 -6.96 6.14 -25.91
CA ALA A 82 -7.98 5.23 -26.42
C ALA A 82 -8.76 4.49 -25.32
N GLY A 83 -8.43 4.74 -24.03
CA GLY A 83 -9.04 4.04 -22.90
C GLY A 83 -8.56 2.62 -22.71
N GLU A 84 -7.45 2.23 -23.33
CA GLU A 84 -6.80 0.93 -23.11
C GLU A 84 -6.04 0.94 -21.79
N LEU A 85 -6.24 -0.12 -21.00
CA LEU A 85 -5.59 -0.34 -19.72
C LEU A 85 -4.32 -1.16 -19.94
N LEU A 86 -3.21 -0.59 -19.51
CA LEU A 86 -1.88 -1.05 -19.85
C LEU A 86 -1.14 -1.57 -18.63
N LEU A 87 -0.39 -2.67 -18.82
CA LEU A 87 0.73 -3.05 -17.95
C LEU A 87 2.02 -2.77 -18.71
N MET A 88 2.95 -2.06 -18.09
CA MET A 88 4.20 -1.63 -18.70
C MET A 88 5.39 -2.08 -17.88
N ALA A 89 6.49 -2.40 -18.55
CA ALA A 89 7.78 -2.67 -17.91
C ALA A 89 8.86 -1.73 -18.44
N PHE A 90 9.69 -1.29 -17.51
CA PHE A 90 10.89 -0.50 -17.76
C PHE A 90 12.08 -1.17 -17.07
N ASP A 91 13.30 -0.89 -17.55
CA ASP A 91 14.47 -1.16 -16.74
C ASP A 91 14.78 0.01 -15.79
N THR A 92 15.72 -0.19 -14.87
CA THR A 92 16.14 0.83 -13.91
C THR A 92 16.89 2.00 -14.53
N ALA A 93 17.24 1.92 -15.82
CA ALA A 93 17.76 3.04 -16.63
C ALA A 93 16.64 3.85 -17.32
N GLY A 94 15.36 3.48 -17.12
CA GLY A 94 14.21 4.17 -17.67
C GLY A 94 13.81 3.75 -19.09
N LYS A 95 14.45 2.72 -19.65
CA LYS A 95 14.11 2.22 -20.99
C LYS A 95 12.89 1.29 -20.92
N GLN A 96 11.83 1.59 -21.67
CA GLN A 96 10.68 0.71 -21.79
C GLN A 96 11.09 -0.62 -22.43
N GLN A 97 10.81 -1.72 -21.74
CA GLN A 97 11.11 -3.07 -22.20
C GLN A 97 9.94 -3.65 -22.99
N TRP A 98 8.74 -3.52 -22.46
CA TRP A 98 7.50 -3.97 -23.11
C TRP A 98 6.27 -3.23 -22.56
N LYS A 99 5.16 -3.38 -23.27
CA LYS A 99 3.85 -2.88 -22.92
C LYS A 99 2.80 -3.87 -23.39
N GLN A 100 1.84 -4.21 -22.51
CA GLN A 100 0.71 -5.09 -22.79
C GLN A 100 -0.61 -4.33 -22.60
N ILE A 101 -1.55 -4.54 -23.50
CA ILE A 101 -2.93 -4.13 -23.32
C ILE A 101 -3.62 -5.23 -22.51
N VAL A 102 -3.96 -4.92 -21.25
CA VAL A 102 -4.61 -5.86 -20.33
C VAL A 102 -6.10 -5.90 -20.60
N ALA A 103 -6.72 -4.73 -20.72
CA ALA A 103 -8.15 -4.57 -20.95
C ALA A 103 -8.45 -3.27 -21.69
N THR A 104 -9.73 -3.04 -21.96
CA THR A 104 -10.29 -1.78 -22.48
C THR A 104 -11.45 -1.34 -21.57
N GLY A 105 -11.97 -0.13 -21.77
CA GLY A 105 -13.13 0.33 -21.01
C GLY A 105 -12.74 1.01 -19.71
N ASN A 106 -11.71 1.85 -19.75
CA ASN A 106 -11.33 2.70 -18.63
C ASN A 106 -12.52 3.52 -18.11
N GLN A 107 -12.71 3.47 -16.79
CA GLN A 107 -13.65 4.32 -16.07
C GLN A 107 -12.87 5.29 -15.19
N THR A 108 -13.26 6.55 -15.23
CA THR A 108 -12.67 7.61 -14.39
C THR A 108 -13.63 7.95 -13.27
N ALA A 109 -13.10 8.09 -12.07
CA ALA A 109 -13.84 8.56 -10.90
C ALA A 109 -13.58 10.05 -10.68
N ARG A 110 -14.63 10.86 -10.66
CA ARG A 110 -14.58 12.32 -10.38
C ARG A 110 -13.40 13.04 -11.07
N GLY A 111 -13.15 12.72 -12.33
CA GLY A 111 -12.11 13.36 -13.14
C GLY A 111 -10.67 13.14 -12.70
N ASP A 112 -10.36 13.28 -11.43
CA ASP A 112 -9.00 13.23 -10.89
C ASP A 112 -8.79 12.30 -9.67
N GLU A 113 -9.83 11.65 -9.17
CA GLU A 113 -9.73 10.78 -7.99
C GLU A 113 -9.08 9.42 -8.31
N GLY A 114 -9.36 8.85 -9.47
CA GLY A 114 -8.78 7.60 -9.91
C GLY A 114 -9.35 7.11 -11.25
N ASN A 115 -8.87 5.98 -11.70
CA ASN A 115 -9.36 5.30 -12.90
C ASN A 115 -9.12 3.79 -12.80
N SER A 116 -9.53 3.04 -13.82
CA SER A 116 -9.40 1.58 -13.84
C SER A 116 -7.93 1.06 -13.83
N ALA A 117 -6.93 1.91 -14.09
CA ALA A 117 -5.51 1.57 -13.97
C ALA A 117 -4.91 1.93 -12.61
N SER A 118 -5.74 2.31 -11.61
CA SER A 118 -5.26 2.74 -10.28
C SER A 118 -4.75 1.61 -9.38
N PRO A 119 -5.23 0.35 -9.45
CA PRO A 119 -4.62 -0.73 -8.69
C PRO A 119 -3.16 -0.94 -9.10
N SER A 120 -2.28 -1.14 -8.11
CA SER A 120 -0.87 -1.38 -8.37
C SER A 120 -0.62 -2.84 -8.75
N PRO A 121 0.34 -3.14 -9.63
CA PRO A 121 0.76 -4.51 -9.87
C PRO A 121 1.47 -5.10 -8.65
N VAL A 122 1.68 -6.42 -8.65
CA VAL A 122 2.53 -7.14 -7.69
C VAL A 122 3.44 -8.10 -8.45
N THR A 123 4.60 -8.41 -7.89
CA THR A 123 5.58 -9.29 -8.54
C THR A 123 6.35 -10.17 -7.56
N ASP A 124 6.76 -11.35 -8.00
CA ASP A 124 7.68 -12.27 -7.31
C ASP A 124 9.07 -12.31 -7.98
N GLY A 125 9.28 -11.46 -8.99
CA GLY A 125 10.50 -11.43 -9.80
C GLY A 125 10.56 -12.44 -10.94
N LYS A 126 9.56 -13.31 -11.07
CA LYS A 126 9.37 -14.23 -12.20
C LYS A 126 8.10 -13.90 -12.97
N HIS A 127 7.08 -13.48 -12.25
CA HIS A 127 5.78 -13.06 -12.77
C HIS A 127 5.42 -11.69 -12.25
N VAL A 128 4.55 -11.03 -12.98
CA VAL A 128 3.88 -9.81 -12.56
C VAL A 128 2.37 -10.01 -12.73
N TRP A 129 1.63 -9.71 -11.68
CA TRP A 129 0.17 -9.75 -11.69
C TRP A 129 -0.38 -8.34 -11.66
N THR A 130 -1.43 -8.14 -12.41
CA THR A 130 -2.13 -6.87 -12.46
C THR A 130 -3.63 -7.09 -12.31
N PHE A 131 -4.27 -6.19 -11.59
CA PHE A 131 -5.70 -6.08 -11.48
C PHE A 131 -6.12 -4.71 -12.01
N MET A 132 -7.12 -4.66 -12.89
CA MET A 132 -7.67 -3.42 -13.41
C MET A 132 -9.04 -3.16 -12.78
N GLY A 133 -9.32 -1.92 -12.43
CA GLY A 133 -10.53 -1.55 -11.70
C GLY A 133 -11.85 -1.87 -12.38
N GLU A 134 -11.83 -2.19 -13.70
CA GLU A 134 -12.97 -2.71 -14.46
C GLU A 134 -13.16 -4.22 -14.26
N GLY A 135 -12.30 -4.90 -13.50
CA GLY A 135 -12.43 -6.31 -13.13
C GLY A 135 -11.42 -7.26 -13.79
N THR A 136 -10.69 -6.86 -14.81
CA THR A 136 -9.72 -7.76 -15.47
C THR A 136 -8.49 -7.97 -14.58
N MET A 137 -8.16 -9.22 -14.35
CA MET A 137 -6.95 -9.65 -13.68
C MET A 137 -6.10 -10.51 -14.61
N GLY A 138 -4.79 -10.32 -14.60
CA GLY A 138 -3.86 -11.05 -15.45
C GLY A 138 -2.53 -11.35 -14.77
N CYS A 139 -1.92 -12.45 -15.19
CA CYS A 139 -0.56 -12.86 -14.87
C CYS A 139 0.29 -12.82 -16.12
N TYR A 140 1.45 -12.22 -16.01
CA TYR A 140 2.44 -12.15 -17.09
C TYR A 140 3.80 -12.58 -16.55
N THR A 141 4.63 -13.17 -17.40
CA THR A 141 6.04 -13.32 -17.05
C THR A 141 6.70 -11.93 -16.98
N VAL A 142 7.80 -11.79 -16.28
CA VAL A 142 8.57 -10.53 -16.25
C VAL A 142 9.07 -10.10 -17.64
N ALA A 143 9.07 -11.01 -18.63
CA ALA A 143 9.35 -10.71 -20.04
C ALA A 143 8.10 -10.25 -20.82
N GLY A 144 6.94 -10.10 -20.18
CA GLY A 144 5.71 -9.58 -20.77
C GLY A 144 4.83 -10.61 -21.48
N LYS A 145 5.15 -11.92 -21.42
CA LYS A 145 4.30 -12.96 -21.98
C LYS A 145 3.11 -13.22 -21.07
N GLU A 146 1.88 -13.14 -21.59
CA GLU A 146 0.67 -13.51 -20.87
C GLU A 146 0.70 -14.98 -20.46
N VAL A 147 0.42 -15.26 -19.19
CA VAL A 147 0.27 -16.62 -18.64
C VAL A 147 -1.22 -16.98 -18.54
N TRP A 148 -1.99 -16.08 -17.93
CA TRP A 148 -3.45 -16.16 -17.90
C TRP A 148 -4.06 -14.77 -17.71
N LYS A 149 -5.32 -14.62 -18.11
CA LYS A 149 -6.11 -13.41 -17.95
C LYS A 149 -7.60 -13.76 -17.94
N PHE A 150 -8.36 -13.14 -17.04
CA PHE A 150 -9.83 -13.25 -17.00
C PHE A 150 -10.43 -12.05 -16.25
N ASN A 151 -11.74 -11.85 -16.38
CA ASN A 151 -12.43 -10.82 -15.61
C ASN A 151 -13.00 -11.42 -14.32
N LEU A 152 -12.69 -10.85 -13.17
CA LEU A 152 -13.18 -11.30 -11.87
C LEU A 152 -14.70 -11.21 -11.76
N GLN A 153 -15.32 -10.26 -12.46
CA GLN A 153 -16.77 -10.10 -12.48
C GLN A 153 -17.52 -11.28 -13.10
N ASP A 154 -16.85 -12.08 -13.95
CA ASP A 154 -17.45 -13.30 -14.52
C ASP A 154 -17.52 -14.45 -13.51
N ARG A 155 -16.75 -14.34 -12.40
CA ARG A 155 -16.71 -15.36 -11.34
C ARG A 155 -17.40 -14.89 -10.06
N TYR A 156 -17.31 -13.60 -9.74
CA TYR A 156 -17.64 -13.07 -8.43
C TYR A 156 -18.70 -11.97 -8.46
N GLY A 157 -19.39 -11.80 -9.59
CA GLY A 157 -20.46 -10.82 -9.76
C GLY A 157 -20.00 -9.45 -10.22
N LYS A 158 -20.94 -8.63 -10.64
CA LYS A 158 -20.66 -7.29 -11.19
C LYS A 158 -20.26 -6.32 -10.09
N PHE A 159 -19.21 -5.56 -10.36
CA PHE A 159 -18.78 -4.53 -9.43
C PHE A 159 -19.75 -3.34 -9.47
N SER A 160 -20.35 -3.04 -8.32
CA SER A 160 -21.13 -1.83 -8.08
C SER A 160 -20.40 -1.00 -7.04
N ILE A 161 -19.54 -0.09 -7.50
CA ILE A 161 -18.72 0.74 -6.64
C ILE A 161 -18.54 2.13 -7.28
N GLN A 162 -18.87 3.17 -6.52
CA GLN A 162 -19.04 4.52 -7.05
C GLN A 162 -17.79 5.12 -7.72
N PHE A 163 -16.59 4.84 -7.15
CA PHE A 163 -15.32 5.43 -7.63
C PHE A 163 -14.39 4.39 -8.26
N GLY A 164 -14.91 3.24 -8.69
CA GLY A 164 -14.15 2.16 -9.28
C GLY A 164 -13.36 1.33 -8.24
N MET A 165 -13.04 0.10 -8.59
CA MET A 165 -12.26 -0.80 -7.74
C MET A 165 -10.79 -0.36 -7.75
N SER A 166 -10.23 -0.07 -6.57
CA SER A 166 -8.84 0.36 -6.41
C SER A 166 -7.99 -0.58 -5.54
N SER A 167 -8.61 -1.63 -4.96
CA SER A 167 -7.91 -2.60 -4.13
C SER A 167 -6.77 -3.28 -4.90
N THR A 168 -5.58 -3.29 -4.32
CA THR A 168 -4.40 -3.97 -4.87
C THR A 168 -4.35 -5.40 -4.35
N PRO A 169 -4.05 -6.41 -5.18
CA PRO A 169 -3.84 -7.78 -4.71
C PRO A 169 -2.68 -7.88 -3.71
N VAL A 170 -2.79 -8.80 -2.76
CA VAL A 170 -1.68 -9.21 -1.88
C VAL A 170 -1.13 -10.53 -2.39
N LEU A 171 0.17 -10.58 -2.64
CA LEU A 171 0.87 -11.81 -3.02
C LEU A 171 1.61 -12.39 -1.82
N ASP A 172 1.33 -13.62 -1.48
CA ASP A 172 2.10 -14.38 -0.49
C ASP A 172 2.26 -15.83 -0.91
N SER A 173 3.49 -16.31 -0.92
CA SER A 173 3.82 -17.72 -1.20
C SER A 173 3.18 -18.29 -2.48
N GLY A 174 3.05 -17.45 -3.52
CA GLY A 174 2.46 -17.81 -4.81
C GLY A 174 0.93 -17.77 -4.85
N VAL A 175 0.29 -17.33 -3.77
CA VAL A 175 -1.16 -17.12 -3.69
C VAL A 175 -1.47 -15.63 -3.71
N LEU A 176 -2.47 -15.26 -4.49
CA LEU A 176 -3.00 -13.89 -4.59
C LEU A 176 -4.26 -13.78 -3.75
N TYR A 177 -4.28 -12.83 -2.84
CA TYR A 177 -5.45 -12.53 -2.02
C TYR A 177 -6.05 -11.20 -2.42
N LEU A 178 -7.36 -11.17 -2.59
CA LEU A 178 -8.12 -9.97 -2.93
C LEU A 178 -9.35 -9.86 -2.05
N GLN A 179 -9.70 -8.63 -1.69
CA GLN A 179 -11.02 -8.30 -1.19
C GLN A 179 -11.81 -7.60 -2.30
N LEU A 180 -13.00 -8.10 -2.57
CA LEU A 180 -13.96 -7.54 -3.50
C LEU A 180 -15.17 -7.10 -2.68
N ILE A 181 -15.08 -5.89 -2.12
CA ILE A 181 -16.09 -5.33 -1.20
C ILE A 181 -16.76 -4.18 -1.92
N HIS A 182 -17.92 -4.45 -2.43
CA HIS A 182 -18.77 -3.49 -3.15
C HIS A 182 -20.24 -3.82 -2.87
N GLY A 183 -21.14 -2.87 -3.09
CA GLY A 183 -22.55 -3.06 -2.87
C GLY A 183 -23.32 -3.00 -4.18
N GLU A 184 -24.47 -3.64 -4.24
CA GLU A 184 -25.44 -3.49 -5.33
C GLU A 184 -26.71 -2.75 -4.91
N GLY A 185 -26.75 -2.27 -3.68
CA GLY A 185 -27.93 -1.64 -3.10
C GLY A 185 -29.03 -2.61 -2.63
N ASP A 186 -28.92 -3.92 -2.94
CA ASP A 186 -29.78 -4.96 -2.39
C ASP A 186 -29.05 -5.72 -1.28
N PRO A 187 -29.51 -5.62 -0.01
CA PRO A 187 -28.91 -6.35 1.12
C PRO A 187 -28.83 -7.86 0.96
N LYS A 188 -29.64 -8.46 0.07
CA LYS A 188 -29.69 -9.89 -0.15
C LYS A 188 -28.69 -10.39 -1.20
N THR A 189 -28.25 -9.50 -2.08
CA THR A 189 -27.32 -9.80 -3.19
C THR A 189 -25.98 -9.13 -3.04
N ARG A 190 -25.70 -8.53 -1.86
CA ARG A 190 -24.42 -7.88 -1.57
C ARG A 190 -23.26 -8.82 -1.76
N GLU A 191 -22.46 -8.51 -2.75
CA GLU A 191 -21.26 -9.27 -3.03
C GLU A 191 -20.05 -8.61 -2.35
N ALA A 192 -19.86 -8.94 -1.07
CA ALA A 192 -18.60 -8.71 -0.40
C ALA A 192 -17.93 -10.07 -0.21
N VAL A 193 -16.87 -10.32 -0.97
CA VAL A 193 -16.13 -11.58 -0.88
C VAL A 193 -14.65 -11.32 -0.68
N VAL A 194 -13.98 -12.28 -0.06
CA VAL A 194 -12.53 -12.37 -0.01
C VAL A 194 -12.14 -13.64 -0.73
N VAL A 195 -11.20 -13.53 -1.66
CA VAL A 195 -10.79 -14.65 -2.52
C VAL A 195 -9.28 -14.86 -2.47
N ALA A 196 -8.88 -16.12 -2.57
CA ALA A 196 -7.51 -16.52 -2.81
C ALA A 196 -7.41 -17.25 -4.14
N LEU A 197 -6.45 -16.84 -4.97
CA LEU A 197 -6.20 -17.42 -6.28
C LEU A 197 -4.78 -17.97 -6.32
N ASP A 198 -4.61 -19.14 -6.91
CA ASP A 198 -3.29 -19.63 -7.28
C ASP A 198 -2.66 -18.70 -8.31
N GLY A 199 -1.52 -18.12 -8.00
CA GLY A 199 -0.89 -17.09 -8.81
C GLY A 199 -0.48 -17.58 -10.20
N LEU A 200 -0.08 -18.85 -10.35
CA LEU A 200 0.38 -19.38 -11.63
C LEU A 200 -0.77 -19.81 -12.57
N THR A 201 -1.90 -20.19 -12.03
CA THR A 201 -3.01 -20.74 -12.81
C THR A 201 -4.25 -19.85 -12.83
N GLY A 202 -4.34 -18.86 -11.92
CA GLY A 202 -5.54 -18.04 -11.72
C GLY A 202 -6.75 -18.83 -11.21
N LYS A 203 -6.56 -20.08 -10.77
CA LYS A 203 -7.64 -20.90 -10.19
C LYS A 203 -7.94 -20.45 -8.76
N GLU A 204 -9.21 -20.51 -8.40
CA GLU A 204 -9.63 -20.27 -7.04
C GLU A 204 -9.07 -21.34 -6.10
N VAL A 205 -8.40 -20.88 -5.02
CA VAL A 205 -7.96 -21.72 -3.91
C VAL A 205 -9.08 -21.80 -2.88
N TRP A 206 -9.64 -20.63 -2.53
CA TRP A 206 -10.83 -20.50 -1.71
C TRP A 206 -11.52 -19.16 -1.96
N LYS A 207 -12.80 -19.12 -1.63
CA LYS A 207 -13.64 -17.91 -1.57
C LYS A 207 -14.45 -17.95 -0.29
N VAL A 208 -14.57 -16.84 0.39
CA VAL A 208 -15.44 -16.68 1.56
C VAL A 208 -16.28 -15.43 1.40
N ASP A 209 -17.56 -15.54 1.80
CA ASP A 209 -18.45 -14.40 1.88
C ASP A 209 -18.07 -13.54 3.10
N ARG A 210 -18.22 -12.25 2.96
CA ARG A 210 -17.93 -11.28 4.02
C ARG A 210 -19.19 -10.45 4.32
N PRO A 211 -20.15 -11.02 5.06
CA PRO A 211 -21.41 -10.36 5.33
C PRO A 211 -21.22 -9.09 6.16
N SER A 212 -21.99 -8.06 5.83
CA SER A 212 -22.06 -6.79 6.55
C SER A 212 -23.48 -6.25 6.47
N ASP A 213 -23.86 -5.43 7.44
CA ASP A 213 -25.10 -4.64 7.45
C ASP A 213 -24.87 -3.19 7.01
N ALA A 214 -23.71 -2.89 6.43
CA ALA A 214 -23.42 -1.57 5.86
C ALA A 214 -24.40 -1.21 4.73
N GLU A 215 -24.66 0.09 4.56
CA GLU A 215 -25.62 0.63 3.59
C GLU A 215 -25.00 1.72 2.72
N ALA A 216 -25.50 1.90 1.51
CA ALA A 216 -25.11 2.94 0.56
C ALA A 216 -23.58 2.99 0.32
N GLU A 217 -22.91 4.16 0.40
CA GLU A 217 -21.46 4.25 0.19
C GLU A 217 -20.63 3.46 1.23
N ASN A 218 -21.18 3.19 2.41
CA ASN A 218 -20.48 2.41 3.43
C ASN A 218 -20.29 0.94 3.06
N GLU A 219 -21.06 0.41 2.11
CA GLU A 219 -20.86 -0.91 1.52
C GLU A 219 -19.54 -1.00 0.73
N HIS A 220 -19.03 0.14 0.26
CA HIS A 220 -17.86 0.21 -0.62
C HIS A 220 -16.55 0.25 0.17
N SER A 221 -15.58 -0.54 -0.28
CA SER A 221 -14.21 -0.44 0.18
C SER A 221 -13.25 -0.19 -0.97
N TYR A 222 -12.46 0.85 -0.83
CA TYR A 222 -11.35 1.19 -1.72
C TYR A 222 -10.01 0.75 -1.13
N ALA A 223 -10.02 0.27 0.11
CA ALA A 223 -8.85 -0.27 0.79
C ALA A 223 -8.37 -1.57 0.13
N SER A 224 -7.11 -1.84 0.23
CA SER A 224 -6.54 -3.15 -0.09
C SER A 224 -6.58 -4.05 1.15
N ALA A 225 -6.75 -5.35 0.96
CA ALA A 225 -6.42 -6.32 1.99
C ALA A 225 -4.94 -6.18 2.37
N THR A 226 -4.60 -6.50 3.62
CA THR A 226 -3.22 -6.44 4.10
C THR A 226 -2.87 -7.72 4.86
N MET A 227 -1.58 -7.95 5.07
CA MET A 227 -1.11 -9.11 5.80
C MET A 227 -0.65 -8.70 7.19
N TYR A 228 -1.10 -9.41 8.23
CA TYR A 228 -0.44 -9.43 9.51
C TYR A 228 0.54 -10.59 9.53
N ASP A 229 1.79 -10.32 9.91
CA ASP A 229 2.82 -11.34 10.08
C ASP A 229 3.80 -10.90 11.18
N ASP A 230 3.89 -11.66 12.28
CA ASP A 230 4.83 -11.42 13.38
C ASP A 230 5.88 -12.55 13.48
N GLY A 231 5.97 -13.38 12.45
CA GLY A 231 6.84 -14.56 12.39
C GLY A 231 6.30 -15.80 13.13
N LYS A 232 5.17 -15.67 13.85
CA LYS A 232 4.47 -16.78 14.54
C LYS A 232 3.05 -16.93 14.03
N THR A 233 2.37 -15.82 13.88
CA THR A 233 0.99 -15.73 13.40
C THR A 233 0.97 -14.97 12.09
N LYS A 234 0.33 -15.56 11.08
CA LYS A 234 0.13 -14.93 9.80
C LYS A 234 -1.34 -15.04 9.39
N MET A 235 -1.95 -13.90 9.03
CA MET A 235 -3.34 -13.83 8.64
C MET A 235 -3.59 -12.70 7.66
N LEU A 236 -4.61 -12.88 6.81
CA LEU A 236 -5.08 -11.84 5.92
C LEU A 236 -6.08 -10.94 6.64
N LEU A 237 -5.95 -9.64 6.46
CA LEU A 237 -6.86 -8.63 6.99
C LEU A 237 -7.67 -8.04 5.83
N SER A 238 -8.98 -8.26 5.79
CA SER A 238 -9.91 -7.57 4.90
C SER A 238 -10.57 -6.41 5.63
N HIS A 239 -10.80 -5.30 4.93
CA HIS A 239 -11.23 -4.05 5.56
C HIS A 239 -12.23 -3.27 4.70
N GLY A 240 -13.30 -2.80 5.30
CA GLY A 240 -14.36 -2.02 4.69
C GLY A 240 -15.75 -2.51 5.06
N ALA A 241 -16.80 -1.86 4.57
CA ALA A 241 -18.19 -2.18 4.90
C ALA A 241 -18.39 -2.40 6.41
N ASP A 242 -17.95 -1.42 7.20
CA ASP A 242 -18.05 -1.32 8.66
C ASP A 242 -17.22 -2.34 9.48
N PHE A 243 -16.43 -3.21 8.85
CA PHE A 243 -15.65 -4.22 9.56
C PHE A 243 -14.20 -4.28 9.11
N ILE A 244 -13.30 -4.66 10.04
CA ILE A 244 -12.05 -5.36 9.73
C ILE A 244 -12.23 -6.83 10.12
N VAL A 245 -11.75 -7.74 9.27
CA VAL A 245 -11.86 -9.19 9.47
C VAL A 245 -10.51 -9.85 9.25
N ALA A 246 -10.09 -10.69 10.17
CA ALA A 246 -8.91 -11.53 10.03
C ALA A 246 -9.30 -12.91 9.50
N HIS A 247 -8.60 -13.34 8.45
CA HIS A 247 -8.84 -14.60 7.77
C HIS A 247 -7.64 -15.54 7.85
N ASN A 248 -7.92 -16.82 8.01
CA ASN A 248 -6.94 -17.88 7.85
C ASN A 248 -6.51 -17.99 6.38
N LEU A 249 -5.21 -18.05 6.12
CA LEU A 249 -4.67 -18.08 4.76
C LEU A 249 -4.95 -19.38 4.00
N LYS A 250 -5.17 -20.48 4.72
CA LYS A 250 -5.33 -21.80 4.12
C LYS A 250 -6.70 -22.01 3.47
N ASP A 251 -7.75 -21.49 4.10
CA ASP A 251 -9.15 -21.76 3.74
C ASP A 251 -10.08 -20.54 3.83
N GLY A 252 -9.54 -19.37 4.20
CA GLY A 252 -10.27 -18.10 4.26
C GLY A 252 -11.20 -17.96 5.47
N HIS A 253 -11.36 -18.98 6.33
CA HIS A 253 -12.28 -18.86 7.45
C HIS A 253 -11.92 -17.67 8.34
N GLU A 254 -12.94 -17.06 8.89
CA GLU A 254 -12.80 -15.93 9.78
C GLU A 254 -12.21 -16.37 11.14
N ILE A 255 -11.11 -15.73 11.54
CA ILE A 255 -10.48 -15.93 12.85
C ILE A 255 -11.14 -15.01 13.87
N TRP A 256 -11.27 -13.73 13.50
CA TRP A 256 -11.96 -12.71 14.28
C TRP A 256 -12.44 -11.56 13.37
N ARG A 257 -13.41 -10.79 13.88
CA ARG A 257 -13.88 -9.54 13.30
C ARG A 257 -13.99 -8.43 14.33
N CYS A 258 -13.83 -7.19 13.90
CA CYS A 258 -14.16 -6.00 14.66
C CYS A 258 -15.02 -5.08 13.80
N GLY A 259 -16.23 -4.79 14.25
CA GLY A 259 -17.19 -3.92 13.59
C GLY A 259 -17.26 -2.54 14.22
N GLY A 260 -18.29 -1.77 13.81
CA GLY A 260 -18.57 -0.44 14.36
C GLY A 260 -17.59 0.63 13.85
N LEU A 261 -16.91 0.39 12.72
CA LEU A 261 -15.90 1.31 12.18
C LEU A 261 -16.51 2.60 11.60
N ASN A 262 -17.80 2.58 11.31
CA ASN A 262 -18.61 3.76 10.93
C ASN A 262 -19.67 4.10 11.99
N ARG A 263 -19.74 3.34 13.08
CA ARG A 263 -20.69 3.57 14.16
C ARG A 263 -19.95 4.00 15.41
N ARG A 264 -20.56 4.87 16.19
CA ARG A 264 -20.13 5.16 17.54
C ARG A 264 -21.25 4.86 18.50
N ASP A 265 -20.92 4.23 19.61
CA ASP A 265 -21.84 4.03 20.74
C ASP A 265 -22.18 5.34 21.43
N ASP A 266 -21.38 6.37 21.22
CA ASP A 266 -21.68 7.71 21.68
C ASP A 266 -22.65 8.40 20.69
N THR A 267 -23.61 9.11 21.20
CA THR A 267 -24.61 9.87 20.45
C THR A 267 -24.02 11.05 19.65
N VAL A 268 -22.71 11.20 19.63
CA VAL A 268 -22.01 12.36 19.06
C VAL A 268 -21.82 12.21 17.54
N LEU A 269 -21.59 10.98 17.04
CA LEU A 269 -21.49 10.71 15.60
C LEU A 269 -22.33 9.45 15.26
N PRO A 270 -23.57 9.62 14.81
CA PRO A 270 -24.37 8.50 14.34
C PRO A 270 -23.77 7.85 13.11
N TYR A 271 -24.20 6.63 12.81
CA TYR A 271 -23.89 5.95 11.55
C TYR A 271 -24.21 6.86 10.35
N ASP A 272 -23.25 7.03 9.46
CA ASP A 272 -23.39 7.82 8.24
C ASP A 272 -23.19 6.91 7.01
N PRO A 273 -24.25 6.52 6.30
CA PRO A 273 -24.16 5.61 5.15
C PRO A 273 -23.43 6.22 3.95
N THR A 274 -23.10 7.52 3.96
CA THR A 274 -22.33 8.17 2.90
C THR A 274 -20.81 8.06 3.08
N LEU A 275 -20.36 7.48 4.20
CA LEU A 275 -18.94 7.33 4.51
C LEU A 275 -18.43 5.94 4.12
N ARG A 276 -17.31 5.91 3.45
CA ARG A 276 -16.65 4.73 2.90
C ARG A 276 -15.25 4.54 3.47
N PHE A 277 -14.66 3.39 3.17
CA PHE A 277 -13.32 3.00 3.63
C PHE A 277 -12.33 3.11 2.48
N VAL A 278 -11.26 3.89 2.66
CA VAL A 278 -10.24 4.11 1.63
C VAL A 278 -8.85 3.73 2.12
N ALA A 279 -8.43 4.21 3.29
CA ALA A 279 -7.16 3.83 3.90
C ALA A 279 -7.17 2.35 4.32
N SER A 280 -6.08 1.64 4.07
CA SER A 280 -5.92 0.23 4.45
C SER A 280 -5.41 0.10 5.90
N PRO A 281 -5.67 -1.02 6.58
CA PRO A 281 -5.02 -1.34 7.85
C PRO A 281 -3.50 -1.46 7.67
N VAL A 282 -2.77 -1.20 8.74
CA VAL A 282 -1.33 -1.45 8.82
C VAL A 282 -1.01 -2.17 10.11
N SER A 283 -0.01 -3.06 10.08
CA SER A 283 0.34 -3.86 11.23
C SER A 283 1.83 -3.90 11.51
N ALA A 284 2.15 -4.14 12.77
CA ALA A 284 3.46 -4.51 13.28
C ALA A 284 3.28 -5.60 14.34
N PRO A 285 4.32 -6.29 14.81
CA PRO A 285 4.18 -7.29 15.86
C PRO A 285 3.41 -6.77 17.08
N GLY A 286 2.29 -7.43 17.41
CA GLY A 286 1.43 -7.11 18.55
C GLY A 286 0.40 -5.98 18.35
N ILE A 287 0.34 -5.36 17.17
CA ILE A 287 -0.58 -4.27 16.89
C ILE A 287 -1.10 -4.28 15.44
N ILE A 288 -2.37 -3.95 15.29
CA ILE A 288 -3.02 -3.66 14.02
C ILE A 288 -3.67 -2.28 14.15
N VAL A 289 -3.23 -1.31 13.37
CA VAL A 289 -3.83 0.04 13.30
C VAL A 289 -4.86 0.04 12.19
N VAL A 290 -6.10 0.39 12.54
CA VAL A 290 -7.28 0.24 11.71
C VAL A 290 -7.86 1.61 11.40
N PRO A 291 -7.67 2.14 10.18
CA PRO A 291 -8.43 3.29 9.72
C PRO A 291 -9.93 2.99 9.75
N THR A 292 -10.73 4.00 9.98
CA THR A 292 -12.18 3.89 10.04
C THR A 292 -12.83 4.72 8.94
N ALA A 293 -14.15 4.85 8.96
CA ALA A 293 -14.84 5.77 8.08
C ALA A 293 -14.38 7.21 8.33
N LYS A 294 -14.39 8.03 7.27
CA LYS A 294 -13.94 9.43 7.31
C LYS A 294 -14.50 10.19 8.52
N GLN A 295 -13.65 10.97 9.19
CA GLN A 295 -13.94 11.76 10.39
C GLN A 295 -14.14 10.95 11.67
N HIS A 296 -14.22 9.63 11.62
CA HIS A 296 -14.29 8.76 12.79
C HIS A 296 -12.91 8.53 13.43
N PRO A 297 -12.85 8.03 14.67
CA PRO A 297 -11.58 7.74 15.32
C PRO A 297 -10.85 6.59 14.63
N ILE A 298 -9.53 6.64 14.60
CA ILE A 298 -8.71 5.50 14.25
C ILE A 298 -8.56 4.56 15.45
N LEU A 299 -8.50 3.26 15.20
CA LEU A 299 -8.38 2.23 16.23
C LEU A 299 -7.03 1.54 16.19
N ALA A 300 -6.59 0.99 17.31
CA ALA A 300 -5.55 -0.02 17.35
C ALA A 300 -6.05 -1.27 18.10
N LEU A 301 -5.82 -2.42 17.49
CA LEU A 301 -6.29 -3.71 17.97
C LEU A 301 -5.10 -4.65 18.25
N ARG A 302 -5.31 -5.59 19.17
CA ARG A 302 -4.43 -6.75 19.32
C ARG A 302 -4.69 -7.77 18.20
N PRO A 303 -3.67 -8.52 17.75
CA PRO A 303 -3.84 -9.49 16.66
C PRO A 303 -4.44 -10.83 17.10
N ASP A 304 -4.48 -11.13 18.41
CA ASP A 304 -4.77 -12.44 18.98
C ASP A 304 -6.25 -12.68 19.33
N GLY A 305 -7.14 -11.85 18.76
CA GLY A 305 -8.59 -11.95 18.92
C GLY A 305 -9.18 -13.29 18.43
N LYS A 306 -10.40 -13.60 18.83
CA LYS A 306 -11.21 -14.74 18.35
C LYS A 306 -12.68 -14.37 18.29
N GLY A 307 -13.34 -14.72 17.17
CA GLY A 307 -14.75 -14.40 16.96
C GLY A 307 -15.00 -12.89 16.87
N ASP A 308 -16.15 -12.43 17.30
CA ASP A 308 -16.48 -11.00 17.29
C ASP A 308 -15.83 -10.28 18.48
N ILE A 309 -14.86 -9.43 18.19
CA ILE A 309 -14.10 -8.64 19.18
C ILE A 309 -14.56 -7.19 19.27
N THR A 310 -15.65 -6.82 18.60
CA THR A 310 -16.15 -5.43 18.52
C THR A 310 -16.29 -4.77 19.90
N SER A 311 -16.81 -5.49 20.88
CA SER A 311 -17.02 -5.00 22.26
C SER A 311 -16.02 -5.56 23.28
N ASP A 312 -15.02 -6.35 22.84
CA ASP A 312 -14.00 -6.88 23.75
C ASP A 312 -12.92 -5.84 24.05
N ALA A 313 -13.06 -5.15 25.18
CA ALA A 313 -12.12 -4.12 25.61
C ALA A 313 -10.66 -4.60 25.74
N LYS A 314 -10.43 -5.92 25.88
CA LYS A 314 -9.06 -6.48 25.95
C LYS A 314 -8.38 -6.49 24.60
N GLN A 315 -9.14 -6.50 23.51
CA GLN A 315 -8.63 -6.51 22.16
C GLN A 315 -8.38 -5.10 21.62
N HIS A 316 -8.94 -4.06 22.25
CA HIS A 316 -8.74 -2.66 21.90
C HIS A 316 -7.53 -2.11 22.67
N LEU A 317 -6.45 -1.76 21.97
CA LEU A 317 -5.29 -1.11 22.58
C LEU A 317 -5.60 0.36 22.90
N TRP A 318 -6.12 1.07 21.90
CA TRP A 318 -6.48 2.47 22.02
C TRP A 318 -7.40 2.92 20.86
N THR A 319 -8.00 4.07 21.05
CA THR A 319 -8.76 4.83 20.05
C THR A 319 -8.24 6.26 20.07
N TRP A 320 -8.00 6.84 18.89
CA TRP A 320 -7.56 8.22 18.76
C TRP A 320 -8.51 9.02 17.86
N LYS A 321 -8.63 10.31 18.10
CA LYS A 321 -9.64 11.30 17.66
C LYS A 321 -10.16 11.15 16.22
N ARG A 322 -9.28 10.91 15.23
CA ARG A 322 -9.64 10.97 13.83
C ARG A 322 -8.75 10.07 12.95
N THR A 323 -9.35 9.37 12.02
CA THR A 323 -8.67 8.57 10.99
C THR A 323 -8.18 9.46 9.83
N PRO A 324 -7.08 9.11 9.13
CA PRO A 324 -6.84 9.58 7.77
C PRO A 324 -7.95 9.06 6.84
N ASP A 325 -8.38 9.90 5.87
CA ASP A 325 -9.41 9.49 4.90
C ASP A 325 -8.83 8.53 3.84
N VAL A 326 -7.72 8.90 3.20
CA VAL A 326 -7.14 8.14 2.08
C VAL A 326 -5.75 7.58 2.36
N PRO A 327 -4.79 8.34 2.90
CA PRO A 327 -3.46 7.81 3.13
C PRO A 327 -3.46 6.70 4.18
N THR A 328 -2.95 5.52 3.80
CA THR A 328 -2.73 4.42 4.74
C THR A 328 -1.60 4.78 5.71
N PRO A 329 -1.76 4.58 7.03
CA PRO A 329 -0.72 4.86 8.01
C PRO A 329 0.58 4.07 7.79
N VAL A 330 1.64 4.46 8.49
CA VAL A 330 2.87 3.67 8.61
C VAL A 330 3.27 3.55 10.08
N ILE A 331 3.72 2.37 10.48
CA ILE A 331 4.25 2.10 11.83
C ILE A 331 5.74 1.90 11.70
N VAL A 332 6.52 2.77 12.36
CA VAL A 332 7.98 2.67 12.38
C VAL A 332 8.42 2.65 13.84
N ASP A 333 9.13 1.60 14.22
CA ASP A 333 9.55 1.36 15.59
C ASP A 333 8.34 1.41 16.55
N ASP A 334 8.34 2.32 17.50
CA ASP A 334 7.29 2.51 18.49
C ASP A 334 6.29 3.64 18.15
N LEU A 335 6.28 4.12 16.90
CA LEU A 335 5.46 5.25 16.45
C LEU A 335 4.55 4.91 15.28
N VAL A 336 3.33 5.43 15.33
CA VAL A 336 2.35 5.42 14.24
C VAL A 336 2.29 6.80 13.61
N TYR A 337 2.48 6.88 12.31
CA TYR A 337 2.44 8.12 11.54
C TYR A 337 1.17 8.19 10.70
N LEU A 338 0.36 9.18 10.96
CA LEU A 338 -0.92 9.46 10.30
C LEU A 338 -0.76 10.70 9.41
N CYS A 339 -0.67 10.51 8.10
CA CYS A 339 -0.75 11.62 7.15
C CYS A 339 -2.23 11.88 6.84
N MET A 340 -2.75 12.99 7.30
CA MET A 340 -4.13 13.37 7.02
C MET A 340 -4.27 13.93 5.60
N GLU A 341 -5.47 13.83 5.02
CA GLU A 341 -5.75 14.30 3.67
C GLU A 341 -5.53 15.80 3.44
N ASN A 342 -5.46 16.59 4.50
CA ASN A 342 -5.19 18.04 4.47
C ASN A 342 -3.72 18.40 4.69
N GLY A 343 -2.84 17.40 4.79
CA GLY A 343 -1.40 17.59 4.98
C GLY A 343 -0.95 17.72 6.44
N ASN A 344 -1.81 17.47 7.43
CA ASN A 344 -1.35 17.32 8.81
C ASN A 344 -0.67 15.96 8.98
N LEU A 345 0.48 15.97 9.65
CA LEU A 345 1.16 14.77 10.14
C LEU A 345 0.93 14.65 11.64
N THR A 346 0.21 13.61 12.04
CA THR A 346 0.02 13.25 13.44
C THR A 346 0.84 12.01 13.77
N VAL A 347 1.53 12.03 14.89
CA VAL A 347 2.35 10.91 15.36
C VAL A 347 1.88 10.47 16.73
N LEU A 348 1.65 9.17 16.85
CA LEU A 348 1.18 8.53 18.09
C LEU A 348 2.18 7.47 18.55
N GLU A 349 2.26 7.25 19.85
CA GLU A 349 2.92 6.05 20.39
C GLU A 349 2.14 4.80 20.00
N ALA A 350 2.80 3.81 19.40
CA ALA A 350 2.13 2.64 18.81
C ALA A 350 1.29 1.86 19.82
N MET A 351 1.79 1.63 21.03
CA MET A 351 1.10 0.79 22.00
C MET A 351 0.12 1.53 22.91
N SER A 352 0.24 2.86 23.05
CA SER A 352 -0.61 3.64 23.96
C SER A 352 -1.59 4.59 23.26
N GLY A 353 -1.36 4.89 21.96
CA GLY A 353 -2.12 5.89 21.23
C GLY A 353 -1.89 7.33 21.70
N LYS A 354 -0.92 7.55 22.61
CA LYS A 354 -0.59 8.89 23.09
C LYS A 354 -0.03 9.73 21.96
N GLU A 355 -0.60 10.91 21.78
CA GLU A 355 -0.13 11.87 20.78
C GLU A 355 1.27 12.39 21.16
N VAL A 356 2.21 12.24 20.23
CA VAL A 356 3.57 12.77 20.34
C VAL A 356 3.61 14.20 19.79
N TYR A 357 3.07 14.38 18.57
CA TYR A 357 2.83 15.69 17.97
C TYR A 357 1.77 15.60 16.86
N SER A 358 1.22 16.76 16.49
CA SER A 358 0.32 16.90 15.34
C SER A 358 0.60 18.25 14.67
N GLU A 359 1.30 18.23 13.55
CA GLU A 359 1.84 19.41 12.90
C GLU A 359 1.43 19.49 11.42
N ALA A 360 1.25 20.72 10.93
CA ALA A 360 0.95 20.96 9.54
C ALA A 360 2.22 20.82 8.68
N THR A 361 2.10 20.06 7.59
CA THR A 361 3.11 20.03 6.53
C THR A 361 2.62 20.87 5.34
N HIS A 362 2.69 20.37 4.11
CA HIS A 362 2.15 21.06 2.96
C HIS A 362 0.62 20.98 2.95
N ARG A 363 -0.07 22.12 3.10
CA ARG A 363 -1.54 22.21 3.15
C ARG A 363 -2.17 22.03 1.76
N GLN A 364 -2.17 20.79 1.31
CA GLN A 364 -2.78 20.37 0.06
C GLN A 364 -3.36 18.96 0.24
N ARG A 365 -4.18 18.54 -0.70
CA ARG A 365 -4.78 17.22 -0.67
C ARG A 365 -3.70 16.13 -0.75
N HIS A 366 -3.70 15.19 0.20
CA HIS A 366 -2.86 13.99 0.19
C HIS A 366 -3.71 12.77 -0.16
N ARG A 367 -3.29 12.02 -1.17
CA ARG A 367 -3.93 10.77 -1.60
C ARG A 367 -2.96 9.58 -1.50
N ALA A 368 -1.68 9.83 -1.69
CA ALA A 368 -0.63 8.85 -1.53
C ALA A 368 -0.40 8.53 -0.05
N SER A 369 -0.08 7.29 0.22
CA SER A 369 0.32 6.85 1.56
C SER A 369 1.76 7.24 1.87
N PRO A 370 2.09 7.64 3.10
CA PRO A 370 3.47 7.91 3.51
C PRO A 370 4.34 6.66 3.33
N VAL A 371 5.60 6.90 2.96
CA VAL A 371 6.63 5.87 2.87
C VAL A 371 7.79 6.26 3.77
N TYR A 372 8.34 5.28 4.47
CA TYR A 372 9.52 5.45 5.32
C TYR A 372 10.76 4.83 4.69
N ALA A 373 11.86 5.55 4.74
CA ALA A 373 13.21 5.03 4.46
C ALA A 373 14.28 5.90 5.11
N ASP A 374 15.34 5.29 5.60
CA ASP A 374 16.56 5.97 6.05
C ASP A 374 16.30 7.11 7.06
N GLY A 375 15.43 6.87 8.05
CA GLY A 375 15.06 7.87 9.05
C GLY A 375 14.18 9.02 8.55
N LYS A 376 13.60 8.89 7.36
CA LYS A 376 12.80 9.91 6.69
C LYS A 376 11.41 9.38 6.34
N LEU A 377 10.41 10.25 6.43
CA LEU A 377 9.06 10.04 5.92
C LEU A 377 8.86 10.90 4.68
N TYR A 378 8.33 10.31 3.64
CA TYR A 378 8.00 10.95 2.37
C TYR A 378 6.48 11.11 2.28
N LEU A 379 6.01 12.35 2.39
CA LEU A 379 4.59 12.71 2.38
C LEU A 379 4.25 13.35 1.05
N THR A 380 3.53 12.61 0.21
CA THR A 380 3.24 12.99 -1.18
C THR A 380 1.89 13.69 -1.28
N ALA A 381 1.89 14.94 -1.68
CA ALA A 381 0.70 15.73 -1.95
C ALA A 381 0.24 15.60 -3.40
N ARG A 382 -1.04 15.87 -3.64
CA ARG A 382 -1.71 15.73 -4.94
C ARG A 382 -1.16 16.67 -6.02
N ASP A 383 -0.68 17.85 -5.63
CA ASP A 383 -0.07 18.85 -6.51
C ASP A 383 1.39 18.56 -6.90
N GLY A 384 1.91 17.37 -6.53
CA GLY A 384 3.27 16.95 -6.87
C GLY A 384 4.34 17.33 -5.88
N ARG A 385 4.00 18.05 -4.80
CA ARG A 385 4.96 18.31 -3.72
C ARG A 385 5.10 17.11 -2.80
N ILE A 386 6.34 16.85 -2.41
CA ILE A 386 6.68 15.82 -1.46
C ILE A 386 7.44 16.46 -0.31
N THR A 387 6.81 16.47 0.86
CA THR A 387 7.43 16.92 2.10
C THR A 387 8.21 15.74 2.71
N VAL A 388 9.50 15.95 2.94
CA VAL A 388 10.35 14.97 3.63
C VAL A 388 10.48 15.40 5.08
N VAL A 389 10.06 14.54 6.01
CA VAL A 389 10.08 14.80 7.45
C VAL A 389 11.02 13.80 8.10
N GLN A 390 11.80 14.27 9.07
CA GLN A 390 12.59 13.39 9.94
C GLN A 390 11.65 12.49 10.75
N ALA A 391 11.83 11.18 10.67
CA ALA A 391 11.09 10.26 11.53
C ALA A 391 11.58 10.37 12.98
N GLY A 392 10.66 10.25 13.93
CA GLY A 392 10.97 10.30 15.36
C GLY A 392 9.97 11.13 16.16
N ARG A 393 10.35 11.46 17.39
CA ARG A 393 9.48 12.12 18.37
C ARG A 393 9.46 13.65 18.26
N GLU A 394 10.33 14.22 17.43
CA GLU A 394 10.40 15.66 17.18
C GLU A 394 10.00 15.96 15.74
N PHE A 395 9.10 16.91 15.54
CA PHE A 395 8.70 17.33 14.21
C PHE A 395 9.80 18.19 13.56
N LYS A 396 10.30 17.71 12.40
CA LYS A 396 11.28 18.46 11.62
C LYS A 396 11.10 18.18 10.13
N VAL A 397 10.74 19.20 9.38
CA VAL A 397 10.77 19.16 7.92
C VAL A 397 12.22 19.28 7.46
N LEU A 398 12.67 18.30 6.68
CA LEU A 398 14.02 18.27 6.10
C LEU A 398 14.06 18.98 4.74
N SER A 399 13.01 18.79 3.93
CA SER A 399 12.88 19.41 2.62
C SER A 399 11.44 19.39 2.13
N VAL A 400 11.15 20.23 1.14
CA VAL A 400 9.94 20.17 0.33
C VAL A 400 10.37 20.12 -1.13
N ASN A 401 10.05 19.03 -1.80
CA ASN A 401 10.50 18.74 -3.16
C ASN A 401 9.32 18.86 -4.12
N GLU A 402 9.56 19.29 -5.35
CA GLU A 402 8.52 19.53 -6.35
C GLU A 402 8.99 19.06 -7.73
N LEU A 403 8.09 18.35 -8.45
CA LEU A 403 8.33 17.92 -9.83
C LEU A 403 7.47 18.68 -10.85
N GLY A 404 6.57 19.57 -10.37
CA GLY A 404 5.70 20.39 -11.21
C GLY A 404 4.58 19.59 -11.91
N GLU A 405 4.19 18.46 -11.37
CA GLU A 405 3.17 17.57 -11.92
C GLU A 405 2.32 16.94 -10.83
N ASP A 406 1.02 16.89 -11.06
CA ASP A 406 0.08 16.20 -10.18
C ASP A 406 0.39 14.71 -10.06
N GLN A 407 0.15 14.15 -8.86
CA GLN A 407 0.32 12.73 -8.56
C GLN A 407 -0.60 12.25 -7.45
N SER A 408 -0.85 10.93 -7.43
CA SER A 408 -1.59 10.27 -6.35
C SER A 408 -0.96 8.93 -5.93
N ALA A 409 0.04 8.45 -6.66
CA ALA A 409 0.78 7.24 -6.34
C ALA A 409 1.72 7.45 -5.15
N SER A 410 1.86 6.43 -4.31
CA SER A 410 2.89 6.41 -3.28
C SER A 410 4.28 6.19 -3.90
N PRO A 411 5.36 6.71 -3.31
CA PRO A 411 6.72 6.41 -3.75
C PRO A 411 7.05 4.91 -3.67
N ALA A 412 7.88 4.43 -4.58
CA ALA A 412 8.57 3.14 -4.46
C ALA A 412 10.07 3.37 -4.26
N ILE A 413 10.69 2.58 -3.39
CA ILE A 413 12.11 2.73 -3.05
C ILE A 413 12.82 1.41 -3.32
N SER A 414 13.85 1.46 -4.16
CA SER A 414 14.66 0.28 -4.49
C SER A 414 16.03 0.70 -5.01
N ASN A 415 17.07 0.04 -4.55
CA ASN A 415 18.45 0.22 -4.99
C ASN A 415 18.93 1.69 -4.92
N GLY A 416 18.70 2.33 -3.77
CA GLY A 416 19.08 3.73 -3.52
C GLY A 416 18.30 4.75 -4.34
N THR A 417 17.24 4.34 -5.01
CA THR A 417 16.44 5.16 -5.93
C THR A 417 15.00 5.27 -5.45
N ILE A 418 14.43 6.47 -5.49
CA ILE A 418 13.00 6.67 -5.32
C ILE A 418 12.35 6.75 -6.70
N TYR A 419 11.41 5.88 -6.98
CA TYR A 419 10.59 5.93 -8.17
C TYR A 419 9.28 6.64 -7.86
N LEU A 420 9.07 7.78 -8.52
CA LEU A 420 7.87 8.61 -8.36
C LEU A 420 7.04 8.53 -9.64
N ARG A 421 5.76 8.24 -9.49
CA ARG A 421 4.83 8.29 -10.60
C ARG A 421 3.95 9.50 -10.47
N THR A 422 4.09 10.43 -11.40
CA THR A 422 3.17 11.53 -11.64
C THR A 422 2.10 11.12 -12.67
N PHE A 423 1.15 11.99 -13.00
CA PHE A 423 0.13 11.65 -14.00
C PHE A 423 0.68 11.54 -15.41
N ARG A 424 1.81 12.19 -15.69
CA ARG A 424 2.40 12.23 -17.04
C ARG A 424 3.70 11.47 -17.16
N HIS A 425 4.41 11.20 -16.06
CA HIS A 425 5.74 10.62 -16.11
C HIS A 425 5.99 9.62 -14.97
N ILE A 426 6.94 8.74 -15.19
CA ILE A 426 7.69 8.08 -14.12
C ILE A 426 9.06 8.73 -14.00
N TRP A 427 9.50 8.96 -12.78
CA TRP A 427 10.76 9.61 -12.43
C TRP A 427 11.61 8.68 -11.58
N ALA A 428 12.92 8.67 -11.80
CA ALA A 428 13.89 8.05 -10.90
C ALA A 428 14.70 9.15 -10.21
N ILE A 429 14.59 9.21 -8.90
CA ILE A 429 15.30 10.16 -8.04
C ILE A 429 16.44 9.42 -7.36
N LYS A 430 17.66 9.86 -7.60
CA LYS A 430 18.89 9.25 -7.09
C LYS A 430 19.94 10.32 -6.82
N GLN A 431 20.74 10.13 -5.77
CA GLN A 431 21.92 10.96 -5.50
C GLN A 431 23.03 10.66 -6.46
#